data_9219397be87cc362fd4dec3f14f46ced
#
_entry.id   9219397be87cc362fd4dec3f14f46ced
#
_cell.length_a   1.000
_cell.length_b   1.000
_cell.length_c   1.000
_cell.angle_alpha   90.00
_cell.angle_beta   90.00
_cell.angle_gamma   90.00
#
_symmetry.space_group_name_H-M   'P 1'
#
loop_
_entity.id
_entity.type
_entity.pdbx_description
1 polymer ?
#
loop_
_entity_poly.entity_id
_entity_poly.type
_entity_poly.pdbx_seq_one_letter_code
_entity_poly.pdbx_strand_id
1 'polypeptide(L)'
;YFMKSDFTLEAASEAIFEFNKAIIDNIYDIVPAIKPQAAYYEMLGWRGVMVMEKTIRYAQSKGMFVMTDGKRNDIGATMTAYATAHLGCTQIGGNMIEAFGADALTVNGYLGTDGIAPLLEICEKKDKGIFVLVKTSNKSSGELQDQKIDGTPVYAVMGDMCEKWGSEQIGEYGYSSVGAVVGATYPEQLTELRKRLPHTLFLVPGYGAQGGGAEGLKGAFDKNGLGAIVNSSRAV
;
A
#
# COMPACT_ATOMS: atom_id res chain seq x y z
N TYR A 1 -23.02 -1.45 19.66
CA TYR A 1 -21.96 -2.43 20.01
C TYR A 1 -20.83 -1.80 20.84
N PHE A 2 -20.47 -0.53 20.60
CA PHE A 2 -19.32 0.15 21.22
C PHE A 2 -19.59 0.85 22.57
N MET A 3 -20.77 0.74 23.13
CA MET A 3 -21.20 1.52 24.32
C MET A 3 -21.13 0.76 25.65
N LYS A 4 -20.50 -0.39 25.72
CA LYS A 4 -20.48 -1.25 26.92
C LYS A 4 -19.11 -1.53 27.52
N SER A 5 -18.05 -0.82 27.09
CA SER A 5 -16.71 -1.15 27.55
C SER A 5 -16.10 -0.05 28.39
N ASP A 6 -15.23 -0.43 29.26
CA ASP A 6 -14.30 0.44 29.93
C ASP A 6 -13.57 1.31 28.88
N PHE A 7 -13.42 2.61 29.14
CA PHE A 7 -12.72 3.53 28.25
C PHE A 7 -11.20 3.30 28.34
N THR A 8 -10.75 2.16 27.81
CA THR A 8 -9.35 1.74 27.80
C THR A 8 -8.85 1.51 26.38
N LEU A 9 -7.54 1.54 26.19
CA LEU A 9 -6.92 1.23 24.89
C LEU A 9 -7.13 -0.24 24.51
N GLU A 10 -7.23 -1.13 25.49
CA GLU A 10 -7.55 -2.56 25.31
C GLU A 10 -8.92 -2.72 24.68
N ALA A 11 -9.94 -2.17 25.34
CA ALA A 11 -11.33 -2.25 24.88
C ALA A 11 -11.52 -1.59 23.50
N ALA A 12 -10.86 -0.44 23.27
CA ALA A 12 -10.89 0.22 21.97
C ALA A 12 -10.24 -0.64 20.86
N SER A 13 -9.13 -1.30 21.16
CA SER A 13 -8.43 -2.18 20.21
C SER A 13 -9.26 -3.41 19.86
N GLU A 14 -9.89 -4.05 20.83
CA GLU A 14 -10.80 -5.19 20.62
C GLU A 14 -12.01 -4.77 19.77
N ALA A 15 -12.61 -3.61 20.08
CA ALA A 15 -13.73 -3.06 19.32
C ALA A 15 -13.37 -2.82 17.84
N ILE A 16 -12.17 -2.30 17.57
CA ILE A 16 -11.68 -2.12 16.19
C ILE A 16 -11.51 -3.48 15.49
N PHE A 17 -11.01 -4.49 16.17
CA PHE A 17 -10.88 -5.81 15.56
C PHE A 17 -12.25 -6.39 15.17
N GLU A 18 -13.23 -6.34 16.06
CA GLU A 18 -14.59 -6.82 15.76
C GLU A 18 -15.26 -6.01 14.64
N PHE A 19 -15.03 -4.70 14.61
CA PHE A 19 -15.49 -3.85 13.51
C PHE A 19 -14.86 -4.24 12.16
N ASN A 20 -13.53 -4.41 12.13
CA ASN A 20 -12.82 -4.82 10.91
C ASN A 20 -13.28 -6.20 10.44
N LYS A 21 -13.46 -7.12 11.37
CA LYS A 21 -13.96 -8.47 11.09
C LYS A 21 -15.36 -8.43 10.46
N ALA A 22 -16.26 -7.62 11.05
CA ALA A 22 -17.60 -7.47 10.49
C ALA A 22 -17.58 -6.88 9.06
N ILE A 23 -16.71 -5.89 8.79
CA ILE A 23 -16.53 -5.37 7.42
C ILE A 23 -16.02 -6.48 6.50
N ILE A 24 -14.94 -7.16 6.86
CA ILE A 24 -14.34 -8.21 6.05
C ILE A 24 -15.34 -9.31 5.74
N ASP A 25 -16.13 -9.77 6.71
CA ASP A 25 -17.16 -10.79 6.53
C ASP A 25 -18.27 -10.39 5.53
N ASN A 26 -18.48 -9.10 5.32
CA ASN A 26 -19.49 -8.58 4.39
C ASN A 26 -18.93 -8.21 3.01
N ILE A 27 -17.61 -8.14 2.83
CA ILE A 27 -17.03 -7.67 1.57
C ILE A 27 -16.03 -8.64 0.91
N TYR A 28 -15.59 -9.70 1.59
CA TYR A 28 -14.50 -10.55 1.10
C TYR A 28 -14.78 -11.24 -0.24
N ASP A 29 -16.05 -11.47 -0.58
CA ASP A 29 -16.51 -12.04 -1.85
C ASP A 29 -16.86 -10.98 -2.92
N ILE A 30 -16.77 -9.70 -2.56
CA ILE A 30 -17.08 -8.57 -3.44
C ILE A 30 -15.82 -7.84 -3.88
N VAL A 31 -14.86 -7.62 -2.97
CA VAL A 31 -13.61 -6.89 -3.24
C VAL A 31 -12.39 -7.78 -2.99
N PRO A 32 -11.35 -7.70 -3.85
CA PRO A 32 -10.21 -8.61 -3.77
C PRO A 32 -9.22 -8.25 -2.66
N ALA A 33 -9.27 -7.04 -2.11
CA ALA A 33 -8.21 -6.54 -1.26
C ALA A 33 -8.72 -5.61 -0.16
N ILE A 34 -7.96 -5.55 0.96
CA ILE A 34 -8.07 -4.50 1.97
C ILE A 34 -6.73 -3.79 2.18
N LYS A 35 -6.79 -2.58 2.70
CA LYS A 35 -5.62 -1.75 2.98
C LYS A 35 -5.67 -1.15 4.39
N PRO A 36 -5.28 -1.91 5.44
CA PRO A 36 -5.15 -1.39 6.79
C PRO A 36 -4.17 -0.21 6.85
N GLN A 37 -4.63 0.93 7.41
CA GLN A 37 -3.80 2.10 7.59
C GLN A 37 -3.10 2.04 8.95
N ALA A 38 -1.77 1.85 8.96
CA ALA A 38 -0.98 1.63 10.17
C ALA A 38 -1.18 2.71 11.24
N ALA A 39 -1.31 3.99 10.84
CA ALA A 39 -1.46 5.10 11.77
C ALA A 39 -2.64 4.95 12.73
N TYR A 40 -3.78 4.40 12.29
CA TYR A 40 -4.97 4.20 13.14
C TYR A 40 -4.83 3.06 14.13
N TYR A 41 -3.89 2.15 13.89
CA TYR A 41 -3.54 1.10 14.85
C TYR A 41 -2.44 1.58 15.80
N GLU A 42 -1.41 2.24 15.27
CA GLU A 42 -0.29 2.77 16.04
C GLU A 42 -0.72 3.78 17.11
N MET A 43 -1.77 4.58 16.86
CA MET A 43 -2.34 5.50 17.86
C MET A 43 -2.87 4.80 19.13
N LEU A 44 -3.10 3.50 19.09
CA LEU A 44 -3.49 2.67 20.25
C LEU A 44 -2.30 1.93 20.88
N GLY A 45 -1.07 2.28 20.48
CA GLY A 45 0.15 1.64 20.94
C GLY A 45 0.26 0.18 20.48
N TRP A 46 0.98 -0.62 21.25
CA TRP A 46 1.24 -2.03 20.90
C TRP A 46 -0.04 -2.87 20.76
N ARG A 47 -1.12 -2.50 21.46
CA ARG A 47 -2.42 -3.18 21.37
C ARG A 47 -3.06 -3.01 19.99
N GLY A 48 -3.01 -1.80 19.46
CA GLY A 48 -3.47 -1.54 18.11
C GLY A 48 -2.62 -2.23 17.06
N VAL A 49 -1.29 -2.24 17.23
CA VAL A 49 -0.37 -2.96 16.35
C VAL A 49 -0.68 -4.47 16.32
N MET A 50 -0.97 -5.07 17.48
CA MET A 50 -1.44 -6.45 17.56
C MET A 50 -2.77 -6.67 16.82
N VAL A 51 -3.69 -5.71 16.92
CA VAL A 51 -4.97 -5.77 16.18
C VAL A 51 -4.77 -5.61 14.68
N MET A 52 -3.80 -4.82 14.25
CA MET A 52 -3.43 -4.75 12.82
C MET A 52 -2.98 -6.12 12.30
N GLU A 53 -2.09 -6.80 13.01
CA GLU A 53 -1.67 -8.17 12.67
C GLU A 53 -2.87 -9.12 12.59
N LYS A 54 -3.72 -9.15 13.61
CA LYS A 54 -4.94 -9.98 13.62
C LYS A 54 -5.86 -9.68 12.42
N THR A 55 -6.03 -8.41 12.07
CA THR A 55 -6.83 -7.98 10.92
C THR A 55 -6.25 -8.49 9.60
N ILE A 56 -4.92 -8.39 9.42
CA ILE A 56 -4.22 -8.90 8.25
C ILE A 56 -4.47 -10.41 8.11
N ARG A 57 -4.21 -11.18 9.16
CA ARG A 57 -4.41 -12.64 9.16
C ARG A 57 -5.86 -13.04 8.90
N TYR A 58 -6.80 -12.31 9.48
CA TYR A 58 -8.22 -12.58 9.28
C TYR A 58 -8.64 -12.37 7.82
N ALA A 59 -8.25 -11.27 7.21
CA ALA A 59 -8.56 -11.00 5.80
C ALA A 59 -7.90 -12.03 4.86
N GLN A 60 -6.64 -12.38 5.10
CA GLN A 60 -5.94 -13.44 4.35
C GLN A 60 -6.63 -14.81 4.49
N SER A 61 -7.18 -15.14 5.67
CA SER A 61 -7.96 -16.37 5.87
C SER A 61 -9.26 -16.42 5.04
N LYS A 62 -9.73 -15.27 4.57
CA LYS A 62 -10.87 -15.13 3.63
C LYS A 62 -10.43 -15.07 2.16
N GLY A 63 -9.13 -15.21 1.87
CA GLY A 63 -8.58 -15.14 0.52
C GLY A 63 -8.36 -13.72 -0.02
N MET A 64 -8.42 -12.70 0.83
CA MET A 64 -8.19 -11.32 0.41
C MET A 64 -6.69 -10.99 0.34
N PHE A 65 -6.31 -10.19 -0.64
CA PHE A 65 -5.00 -9.54 -0.71
C PHE A 65 -4.92 -8.39 0.30
N VAL A 66 -3.86 -8.31 1.09
CA VAL A 66 -3.74 -7.32 2.15
C VAL A 66 -2.51 -6.42 1.97
N MET A 67 -2.76 -5.11 1.84
CA MET A 67 -1.71 -4.09 1.75
C MET A 67 -1.60 -3.33 3.07
N THR A 68 -0.47 -3.34 3.74
CA THR A 68 -0.23 -2.43 4.87
C THR A 68 0.07 -1.02 4.35
N ASP A 69 -0.78 -0.05 4.68
CA ASP A 69 -0.51 1.36 4.38
C ASP A 69 0.37 1.98 5.48
N GLY A 70 1.67 1.69 5.42
CA GLY A 70 2.65 2.09 6.43
C GLY A 70 3.58 3.21 6.00
N LYS A 71 3.75 3.43 4.70
CA LYS A 71 4.66 4.42 4.09
C LYS A 71 6.07 4.37 4.68
N ARG A 72 6.58 3.15 4.90
CA ARG A 72 7.89 2.93 5.53
C ARG A 72 9.01 3.42 4.62
N ASN A 73 10.09 3.89 5.23
CA ASN A 73 11.26 4.39 4.53
C ASN A 73 12.47 4.41 5.47
N ASP A 74 13.56 3.76 5.06
CA ASP A 74 14.87 3.79 5.69
C ASP A 74 15.90 3.18 4.72
N ILE A 75 17.13 2.97 5.15
CA ILE A 75 18.21 2.34 4.37
C ILE A 75 18.84 1.17 5.14
N GLY A 76 19.59 0.33 4.42
CA GLY A 76 20.43 -0.73 5.00
C GLY A 76 19.68 -1.65 5.94
N ALA A 77 20.28 -1.96 7.08
CA ALA A 77 19.72 -2.90 8.07
C ALA A 77 18.36 -2.47 8.62
N THR A 78 18.12 -1.16 8.76
CA THR A 78 16.82 -0.65 9.23
C THR A 78 15.72 -0.93 8.20
N MET A 79 15.99 -0.70 6.92
CA MET A 79 15.01 -1.03 5.88
C MET A 79 14.80 -2.54 5.77
N THR A 80 15.86 -3.35 5.92
CA THR A 80 15.74 -4.82 6.00
C THR A 80 14.82 -5.23 7.16
N ALA A 81 14.91 -4.58 8.32
CA ALA A 81 14.01 -4.85 9.46
C ALA A 81 12.54 -4.52 9.12
N TYR A 82 12.25 -3.37 8.46
CA TYR A 82 10.91 -3.05 8.00
C TYR A 82 10.39 -4.07 6.97
N ALA A 83 11.22 -4.43 5.99
CA ALA A 83 10.86 -5.40 4.96
C ALA A 83 10.55 -6.77 5.58
N THR A 84 11.40 -7.24 6.51
CA THR A 84 11.20 -8.47 7.26
C THR A 84 9.90 -8.45 8.06
N ALA A 85 9.63 -7.37 8.79
CA ALA A 85 8.45 -7.25 9.64
C ALA A 85 7.14 -7.28 8.85
N HIS A 86 7.07 -6.56 7.74
CA HIS A 86 5.82 -6.41 6.99
C HIS A 86 5.59 -7.50 5.94
N LEU A 87 6.65 -7.93 5.24
CA LEU A 87 6.56 -8.80 4.06
C LEU A 87 7.30 -10.13 4.22
N GLY A 88 8.26 -10.18 5.12
CA GLY A 88 9.17 -11.31 5.28
C GLY A 88 8.92 -12.14 6.54
N CYS A 89 9.98 -12.81 6.98
CA CYS A 89 9.99 -13.63 8.19
C CYS A 89 11.15 -13.27 9.10
N THR A 90 10.88 -13.17 10.40
CA THR A 90 11.91 -12.99 11.43
C THR A 90 12.47 -14.36 11.83
N GLN A 91 13.78 -14.48 11.84
CA GLN A 91 14.44 -15.69 12.31
C GLN A 91 14.55 -15.68 13.84
N ILE A 92 13.93 -16.66 14.50
CA ILE A 92 13.97 -16.86 15.95
C ILE A 92 14.42 -18.29 16.23
N GLY A 93 15.65 -18.45 16.73
CA GLY A 93 16.28 -19.75 16.81
C GLY A 93 16.42 -20.39 15.43
N GLY A 94 15.90 -21.58 15.24
CA GLY A 94 15.87 -22.27 13.93
C GLY A 94 14.62 -22.01 13.08
N ASN A 95 13.69 -21.16 13.54
CA ASN A 95 12.40 -20.97 12.90
C ASN A 95 12.33 -19.62 12.16
N MET A 96 11.62 -19.62 11.03
CA MET A 96 11.25 -18.41 10.28
C MET A 96 9.78 -18.08 10.57
N ILE A 97 9.54 -16.96 11.25
CA ILE A 97 8.22 -16.57 11.75
C ILE A 97 7.81 -15.23 11.13
N GLU A 98 6.65 -15.22 10.48
CA GLU A 98 6.07 -13.98 9.98
C GLU A 98 5.49 -13.15 11.13
N ALA A 99 5.84 -11.85 11.17
CA ALA A 99 5.20 -10.90 12.08
C ALA A 99 3.88 -10.42 11.49
N PHE A 100 3.88 -9.40 10.63
CA PHE A 100 2.64 -8.95 9.97
C PHE A 100 2.23 -9.84 8.79
N GLY A 101 3.17 -10.21 7.93
CA GLY A 101 2.95 -11.10 6.78
C GLY A 101 1.97 -10.55 5.74
N ALA A 102 1.88 -9.23 5.58
CA ALA A 102 1.06 -8.61 4.54
C ALA A 102 1.55 -9.00 3.14
N ASP A 103 0.68 -8.84 2.13
CA ASP A 103 1.02 -9.15 0.73
C ASP A 103 1.68 -7.97 0.04
N ALA A 104 1.44 -6.75 0.52
CA ALA A 104 2.13 -5.56 0.06
C ALA A 104 2.30 -4.50 1.16
N LEU A 105 3.23 -3.57 0.93
CA LEU A 105 3.53 -2.44 1.81
C LEU A 105 3.61 -1.14 1.01
N THR A 106 2.98 -0.08 1.48
CA THR A 106 3.25 1.25 0.93
C THR A 106 4.55 1.81 1.50
N VAL A 107 5.37 2.41 0.65
CA VAL A 107 6.71 2.89 0.98
C VAL A 107 6.96 4.28 0.41
N ASN A 108 7.93 4.99 0.98
CA ASN A 108 8.39 6.27 0.45
C ASN A 108 9.74 6.07 -0.27
N GLY A 109 9.82 6.46 -1.54
CA GLY A 109 11.02 6.30 -2.36
C GLY A 109 12.07 7.40 -2.19
N TYR A 110 11.89 8.34 -1.27
CA TYR A 110 12.73 9.53 -1.14
C TYR A 110 14.24 9.23 -0.94
N LEU A 111 14.57 8.11 -0.29
CA LEU A 111 15.96 7.68 -0.07
C LEU A 111 16.55 6.90 -1.26
N GLY A 112 15.85 6.80 -2.36
CA GLY A 112 16.36 6.15 -3.57
C GLY A 112 16.48 4.64 -3.47
N THR A 113 17.35 4.07 -4.30
CA THR A 113 17.53 2.61 -4.44
C THR A 113 17.93 1.92 -3.13
N ASP A 114 18.73 2.57 -2.29
CA ASP A 114 19.16 2.01 -1.00
C ASP A 114 17.98 1.75 -0.05
N GLY A 115 16.91 2.54 -0.19
CA GLY A 115 15.67 2.36 0.58
C GLY A 115 14.71 1.34 -0.05
N ILE A 116 14.92 0.94 -1.29
CA ILE A 116 14.02 0.04 -2.03
C ILE A 116 14.61 -1.37 -2.18
N ALA A 117 15.93 -1.49 -2.42
CA ALA A 117 16.57 -2.78 -2.68
C ALA A 117 16.29 -3.86 -1.61
N PRO A 118 16.33 -3.57 -0.28
CA PRO A 118 16.02 -4.59 0.72
C PRO A 118 14.57 -5.12 0.66
N LEU A 119 13.64 -4.30 0.15
CA LEU A 119 12.25 -4.72 -0.08
C LEU A 119 12.14 -5.64 -1.27
N LEU A 120 12.83 -5.31 -2.39
CA LEU A 120 12.79 -6.10 -3.62
C LEU A 120 13.29 -7.52 -3.40
N GLU A 121 14.33 -7.70 -2.59
CA GLU A 121 14.83 -9.03 -2.23
C GLU A 121 13.78 -9.91 -1.54
N ILE A 122 12.95 -9.30 -0.69
CA ILE A 122 11.87 -10.03 0.00
C ILE A 122 10.67 -10.21 -0.94
N CYS A 123 10.34 -9.23 -1.76
CA CYS A 123 9.27 -9.35 -2.75
C CYS A 123 9.51 -10.54 -3.68
N GLU A 124 10.71 -10.67 -4.22
CA GLU A 124 11.11 -11.79 -5.08
C GLU A 124 11.02 -13.15 -4.36
N LYS A 125 11.58 -13.23 -3.14
CA LYS A 125 11.64 -14.49 -2.38
C LYS A 125 10.29 -14.97 -1.84
N LYS A 126 9.32 -14.07 -1.66
CA LYS A 126 8.06 -14.32 -0.94
C LYS A 126 6.81 -14.02 -1.77
N ASP A 127 6.97 -13.67 -3.03
CA ASP A 127 5.86 -13.25 -3.91
C ASP A 127 5.03 -12.11 -3.28
N LYS A 128 5.73 -11.06 -2.87
CA LYS A 128 5.16 -9.86 -2.24
C LYS A 128 5.34 -8.65 -3.14
N GLY A 129 4.71 -7.53 -2.76
CA GLY A 129 4.82 -6.28 -3.51
C GLY A 129 4.99 -5.04 -2.64
N ILE A 130 5.41 -3.95 -3.26
CA ILE A 130 5.43 -2.63 -2.64
C ILE A 130 4.68 -1.62 -3.50
N PHE A 131 4.17 -0.55 -2.87
CA PHE A 131 3.60 0.60 -3.55
C PHE A 131 4.35 1.86 -3.12
N VAL A 132 5.12 2.43 -4.03
CA VAL A 132 5.91 3.64 -3.79
C VAL A 132 5.04 4.88 -3.95
N LEU A 133 5.19 5.88 -3.09
CA LEU A 133 4.52 7.19 -3.24
C LEU A 133 5.05 7.91 -4.49
N VAL A 134 4.19 8.12 -5.49
CA VAL A 134 4.52 8.80 -6.74
C VAL A 134 3.78 10.13 -6.86
N LYS A 135 2.45 10.11 -7.00
CA LYS A 135 1.62 11.33 -6.98
C LYS A 135 0.50 11.16 -5.95
N THR A 136 0.57 11.92 -4.88
CA THR A 136 -0.38 11.79 -3.77
C THR A 136 -1.60 12.69 -3.94
N SER A 137 -2.73 12.34 -3.30
CA SER A 137 -4.02 13.00 -3.49
C SER A 137 -4.24 14.27 -2.65
N ASN A 138 -3.32 14.60 -1.75
CA ASN A 138 -3.44 15.75 -0.86
C ASN A 138 -3.18 17.08 -1.60
N LYS A 139 -3.81 18.16 -1.15
CA LYS A 139 -3.74 19.49 -1.78
C LYS A 139 -2.31 20.04 -1.90
N SER A 140 -1.45 19.80 -0.89
CA SER A 140 -0.07 20.27 -0.88
C SER A 140 0.90 19.41 -1.69
N SER A 141 0.42 18.37 -2.39
CA SER A 141 1.30 17.48 -3.16
C SER A 141 2.15 18.22 -4.20
N GLY A 142 1.59 19.31 -4.77
CA GLY A 142 2.29 20.11 -5.77
C GLY A 142 3.50 20.90 -5.26
N GLU A 143 3.61 21.14 -3.95
CA GLU A 143 4.74 21.88 -3.38
C GLU A 143 6.09 21.22 -3.69
N LEU A 144 6.13 19.90 -3.77
CA LEU A 144 7.31 19.11 -4.13
C LEU A 144 7.08 18.33 -5.44
N GLN A 145 5.97 17.61 -5.55
CA GLN A 145 5.79 16.61 -6.59
C GLN A 145 5.65 17.21 -7.99
N ASP A 146 5.14 18.44 -8.09
CA ASP A 146 5.03 19.16 -9.39
C ASP A 146 6.27 20.01 -9.71
N GLN A 147 7.26 20.11 -8.80
CA GLN A 147 8.55 20.73 -9.11
C GLN A 147 9.25 19.93 -10.21
N LYS A 148 10.14 20.58 -10.96
CA LYS A 148 10.77 19.97 -12.13
C LYS A 148 12.26 19.76 -11.92
N ILE A 149 12.74 18.58 -12.29
CA ILE A 149 14.16 18.23 -12.43
C ILE A 149 14.40 18.07 -13.92
N ASP A 150 15.24 18.91 -14.52
CA ASP A 150 15.55 18.92 -15.96
C ASP A 150 14.29 18.90 -16.85
N GLY A 151 13.28 19.68 -16.45
CA GLY A 151 12.01 19.79 -17.16
C GLY A 151 10.98 18.70 -16.87
N THR A 152 11.34 17.64 -16.15
CA THR A 152 10.45 16.52 -15.78
C THR A 152 9.92 16.72 -14.35
N PRO A 153 8.60 16.63 -14.11
CA PRO A 153 8.05 16.72 -12.76
C PRO A 153 8.59 15.63 -11.83
N VAL A 154 8.81 15.97 -10.54
CA VAL A 154 9.32 15.05 -9.53
C VAL A 154 8.48 13.77 -9.45
N TYR A 155 7.14 13.87 -9.53
CA TYR A 155 6.28 12.68 -9.52
C TYR A 155 6.57 11.75 -10.72
N ALA A 156 6.88 12.30 -11.89
CA ALA A 156 7.18 11.50 -13.07
C ALA A 156 8.58 10.87 -12.98
N VAL A 157 9.57 11.60 -12.42
CA VAL A 157 10.90 11.04 -12.10
C VAL A 157 10.76 9.88 -11.13
N MET A 158 9.97 10.03 -10.07
CA MET A 158 9.72 8.94 -9.11
C MET A 158 9.01 7.75 -9.78
N GLY A 159 8.08 8.02 -10.70
CA GLY A 159 7.44 6.97 -11.51
C GLY A 159 8.45 6.18 -12.34
N ASP A 160 9.35 6.86 -13.05
CA ASP A 160 10.42 6.19 -13.83
C ASP A 160 11.32 5.32 -12.94
N MET A 161 11.59 5.78 -11.72
CA MET A 161 12.36 4.97 -10.76
C MET A 161 11.58 3.70 -10.37
N CYS A 162 10.26 3.78 -10.15
CA CYS A 162 9.41 2.61 -9.88
C CYS A 162 9.47 1.59 -11.02
N GLU A 163 9.28 2.05 -12.26
CA GLU A 163 9.36 1.19 -13.44
C GLU A 163 10.72 0.52 -13.55
N LYS A 164 11.81 1.28 -13.30
CA LYS A 164 13.17 0.75 -13.30
C LYS A 164 13.39 -0.28 -12.19
N TRP A 165 12.96 -0.01 -10.96
CA TRP A 165 13.14 -0.93 -9.83
C TRP A 165 12.38 -2.24 -10.02
N GLY A 166 11.22 -2.19 -10.69
CA GLY A 166 10.40 -3.37 -10.95
C GLY A 166 10.77 -4.17 -12.20
N SER A 167 11.68 -3.67 -13.05
CA SER A 167 11.94 -4.22 -14.40
C SER A 167 12.36 -5.69 -14.43
N GLU A 168 13.01 -6.20 -13.38
CA GLU A 168 13.45 -7.59 -13.27
C GLU A 168 12.45 -8.51 -12.59
N GLN A 169 11.33 -7.96 -12.07
CA GLN A 169 10.32 -8.70 -11.31
C GLN A 169 8.91 -8.55 -11.93
N ILE A 170 8.84 -8.60 -13.26
CA ILE A 170 7.55 -8.54 -13.98
C ILE A 170 6.94 -9.95 -13.98
N GLY A 171 5.72 -10.04 -13.42
CA GLY A 171 4.96 -11.28 -13.34
C GLY A 171 4.18 -11.63 -14.62
N GLU A 172 3.45 -12.73 -14.58
CA GLU A 172 2.71 -13.28 -15.73
C GLU A 172 1.65 -12.34 -16.32
N TYR A 173 1.08 -11.45 -15.50
CA TYR A 173 0.09 -10.45 -15.93
C TYR A 173 0.71 -9.16 -16.48
N GLY A 174 2.03 -9.08 -16.61
CA GLY A 174 2.75 -7.93 -17.15
C GLY A 174 2.97 -6.79 -16.16
N TYR A 175 2.69 -7.00 -14.88
CA TYR A 175 2.96 -6.03 -13.81
C TYR A 175 4.08 -6.51 -12.89
N SER A 176 4.86 -5.55 -12.39
CA SER A 176 5.98 -5.84 -11.50
C SER A 176 5.56 -5.85 -10.02
N SER A 177 6.45 -6.35 -9.15
CA SER A 177 6.30 -6.28 -7.69
C SER A 177 6.39 -4.84 -7.14
N VAL A 178 6.79 -3.86 -7.97
CA VAL A 178 6.88 -2.44 -7.62
C VAL A 178 5.69 -1.70 -8.21
N GLY A 179 4.72 -1.39 -7.37
CA GLY A 179 3.59 -0.53 -7.70
C GLY A 179 3.84 0.94 -7.35
N ALA A 180 2.92 1.80 -7.76
CA ALA A 180 2.94 3.23 -7.51
C ALA A 180 1.63 3.71 -6.86
N VAL A 181 1.73 4.56 -5.84
CA VAL A 181 0.57 5.28 -5.31
C VAL A 181 0.34 6.51 -6.18
N VAL A 182 -0.79 6.54 -6.89
CA VAL A 182 -1.18 7.63 -7.79
C VAL A 182 -2.61 8.08 -7.47
N GLY A 183 -2.77 9.29 -6.92
CA GLY A 183 -4.05 9.78 -6.43
C GLY A 183 -5.08 10.04 -7.53
N ALA A 184 -6.35 9.78 -7.23
CA ALA A 184 -7.50 10.01 -8.12
C ALA A 184 -7.84 11.48 -8.35
N THR A 185 -7.25 12.41 -7.59
CA THR A 185 -7.57 13.85 -7.64
C THR A 185 -6.96 14.59 -8.84
N TYR A 186 -6.08 13.93 -9.57
CA TYR A 186 -5.37 14.50 -10.73
C TYR A 186 -5.48 13.57 -11.96
N PRO A 187 -6.64 13.50 -12.64
CA PRO A 187 -6.91 12.53 -13.72
C PRO A 187 -5.95 12.61 -14.91
N GLU A 188 -5.49 13.82 -15.25
CA GLU A 188 -4.55 14.03 -16.36
C GLU A 188 -3.19 13.41 -16.05
N GLN A 189 -2.67 13.66 -14.84
CA GLN A 189 -1.40 13.09 -14.38
C GLN A 189 -1.50 11.57 -14.21
N LEU A 190 -2.65 11.07 -13.75
CA LEU A 190 -2.93 9.63 -13.67
C LEU A 190 -2.84 8.97 -15.06
N THR A 191 -3.46 9.58 -16.07
CA THR A 191 -3.43 9.09 -17.45
C THR A 191 -2.03 9.18 -18.07
N GLU A 192 -1.30 10.27 -17.80
CA GLU A 192 0.10 10.43 -18.24
C GLU A 192 0.99 9.35 -17.63
N LEU A 193 0.89 9.16 -16.31
CA LEU A 193 1.66 8.14 -15.60
C LEU A 193 1.34 6.72 -16.08
N ARG A 194 0.07 6.39 -16.38
CA ARG A 194 -0.26 5.06 -16.94
C ARG A 194 0.45 4.77 -18.25
N LYS A 195 0.55 5.75 -19.15
CA LYS A 195 1.28 5.60 -20.40
C LYS A 195 2.79 5.45 -20.20
N ARG A 196 3.31 6.14 -19.18
CA ARG A 196 4.75 6.16 -18.85
C ARG A 196 5.22 4.90 -18.13
N LEU A 197 4.34 4.26 -17.36
CA LEU A 197 4.64 3.17 -16.43
C LEU A 197 3.83 1.90 -16.78
N PRO A 198 4.08 1.27 -17.94
CA PRO A 198 3.25 0.15 -18.42
C PRO A 198 3.25 -1.08 -17.51
N HIS A 199 4.33 -1.32 -16.76
CA HIS A 199 4.46 -2.51 -15.91
C HIS A 199 4.26 -2.23 -14.41
N THR A 200 3.94 -0.99 -14.04
CA THR A 200 3.74 -0.59 -12.64
C THR A 200 2.26 -0.66 -12.28
N LEU A 201 1.87 -1.47 -11.30
CA LEU A 201 0.50 -1.52 -10.78
C LEU A 201 0.20 -0.25 -9.97
N PHE A 202 -0.94 0.40 -10.19
CA PHE A 202 -1.31 1.62 -9.45
C PHE A 202 -2.20 1.30 -8.25
N LEU A 203 -1.87 1.88 -7.11
CA LEU A 203 -2.77 2.03 -5.96
C LEU A 203 -3.34 3.45 -6.02
N VAL A 204 -4.66 3.56 -6.18
CA VAL A 204 -5.33 4.84 -6.48
C VAL A 204 -6.20 5.29 -5.31
N PRO A 205 -5.65 6.04 -4.34
CA PRO A 205 -6.42 6.66 -3.26
C PRO A 205 -7.14 7.92 -3.72
N GLY A 206 -8.17 8.33 -2.94
CA GLY A 206 -8.86 9.61 -3.15
C GLY A 206 -10.17 9.52 -3.93
N TYR A 207 -10.64 8.31 -4.25
CA TYR A 207 -11.97 8.11 -4.82
C TYR A 207 -13.07 8.53 -3.84
N GLY A 208 -14.08 9.22 -4.34
CA GLY A 208 -15.23 9.69 -3.56
C GLY A 208 -14.89 10.85 -2.63
N ALA A 209 -14.57 10.60 -1.38
CA ALA A 209 -14.43 11.61 -0.32
C ALA A 209 -13.40 12.72 -0.57
N GLN A 210 -12.44 12.53 -1.49
CA GLN A 210 -11.43 13.53 -1.88
C GLN A 210 -11.70 14.16 -3.25
N GLY A 211 -12.87 13.89 -3.86
CA GLY A 211 -13.32 14.51 -5.11
C GLY A 211 -12.98 13.72 -6.39
N GLY A 212 -12.32 12.57 -6.29
CA GLY A 212 -12.09 11.68 -7.44
C GLY A 212 -13.38 10.99 -7.87
N GLY A 213 -13.86 11.22 -9.10
CA GLY A 213 -15.02 10.54 -9.70
C GLY A 213 -14.60 9.33 -10.55
N ALA A 214 -15.56 8.44 -10.84
CA ALA A 214 -15.31 7.22 -11.63
C ALA A 214 -14.74 7.50 -13.03
N GLU A 215 -15.22 8.55 -13.69
CA GLU A 215 -14.71 8.97 -15.01
C GLU A 215 -13.21 9.32 -14.99
N GLY A 216 -12.75 10.01 -13.94
CA GLY A 216 -11.35 10.38 -13.77
C GLY A 216 -10.41 9.20 -13.54
N LEU A 217 -10.95 8.04 -13.16
CA LEU A 217 -10.17 6.83 -12.88
C LEU A 217 -9.84 6.02 -14.13
N LYS A 218 -10.56 6.20 -15.23
CA LYS A 218 -10.36 5.43 -16.46
C LYS A 218 -8.90 5.42 -16.93
N GLY A 219 -8.21 6.55 -16.77
CA GLY A 219 -6.81 6.70 -17.13
C GLY A 219 -5.82 5.90 -16.29
N ALA A 220 -6.24 5.31 -15.17
CA ALA A 220 -5.39 4.44 -14.34
C ALA A 220 -5.25 3.03 -14.92
N PHE A 221 -6.24 2.59 -15.70
CA PHE A 221 -6.32 1.23 -16.21
C PHE A 221 -5.67 1.11 -17.59
N ASP A 222 -5.19 -0.09 -17.89
CA ASP A 222 -4.75 -0.45 -19.23
C ASP A 222 -5.94 -0.77 -20.16
N LYS A 223 -5.63 -1.13 -21.41
CA LYS A 223 -6.64 -1.48 -22.43
C LYS A 223 -7.51 -2.71 -22.07
N ASN A 224 -7.07 -3.53 -21.13
CA ASN A 224 -7.76 -4.72 -20.66
C ASN A 224 -8.57 -4.46 -19.38
N GLY A 225 -8.55 -3.23 -18.86
CA GLY A 225 -9.19 -2.87 -17.60
C GLY A 225 -8.40 -3.30 -16.36
N LEU A 226 -7.11 -3.58 -16.51
CA LEU A 226 -6.20 -3.98 -15.45
C LEU A 226 -5.23 -2.83 -15.10
N GLY A 227 -4.33 -3.05 -14.15
CA GLY A 227 -3.23 -2.12 -13.84
C GLY A 227 -3.50 -1.16 -12.69
N ALA A 228 -4.69 -1.21 -12.07
CA ALA A 228 -4.97 -0.35 -10.92
C ALA A 228 -5.85 -1.02 -9.88
N ILE A 229 -5.59 -0.68 -8.61
CA ILE A 229 -6.44 -0.98 -7.45
C ILE A 229 -6.95 0.36 -6.92
N VAL A 230 -8.25 0.58 -6.96
CA VAL A 230 -8.89 1.78 -6.44
C VAL A 230 -9.34 1.52 -5.01
N ASN A 231 -8.87 2.32 -4.05
CA ASN A 231 -9.29 2.15 -2.67
C ASN A 231 -10.25 3.24 -2.21
N SER A 232 -11.26 2.83 -1.47
CA SER A 232 -12.24 3.67 -0.77
C SER A 232 -12.25 3.34 0.72
N SER A 233 -12.56 4.31 1.57
CA SER A 233 -12.64 4.10 3.02
C SER A 233 -13.94 4.68 3.62
N ARG A 234 -14.30 5.92 3.25
CA ARG A 234 -15.45 6.61 3.83
C ARG A 234 -16.77 6.31 3.15
N ALA A 235 -16.72 5.65 2.02
CA ALA A 235 -17.90 5.28 1.23
C ALA A 235 -18.27 3.79 1.37
N VAL A 236 -17.59 3.09 2.27
CA VAL A 236 -17.84 1.70 2.65
C VAL A 236 -18.65 1.67 3.95
#